data_3d260feaa6d435c31f4f1296425de03b
#
_entry.id   3d260feaa6d435c31f4f1296425de03b
#
_cell.length_a   1.000
_cell.length_b   1.000
_cell.length_c   1.000
_cell.angle_alpha   90.00
_cell.angle_beta   90.00
_cell.angle_gamma   90.00
#
_symmetry.space_group_name_H-M   'P 1'
#
loop_
_entity.id
_entity.type
_entity.pdbx_description
1 polymer ?
#
loop_
_entity_poly.entity_id
_entity_poly.type
_entity_poly.pdbx_seq_one_letter_code
_entity_poly.pdbx_strand_id
1 'polypeptide(L)'
;MNLHEKYKNLKNIIKDYGNLAVAFSGGVDSAFLLKTAFDVLGDRVMAVTARLCFCPDRELKEAIEFCEKEKIRHIFCDVEILESEAIAQNPTNRCYLCKNEILNKIKQAVEPFDFKYIAEGSNADDSKYYRPGFQAVTEHKIKSPLKEAGLSKSEIRELSKELGLPTWNKQSYACLASRFVYGDKIIAEKLVIIDKAEQFLIDLGFSQIRVRIHGSIARIEINPDEFAKIIKPEISREIYAELKLLGFSYVTLDLLGYRFGSMDEEILKK
;
A
#
# COMPACT_ATOMS: atom_id res chain seq x y z
N MET A 1 13.78 -11.03 -22.76
CA MET A 1 12.75 -10.08 -23.26
C MET A 1 13.13 -8.68 -22.88
N ASN A 2 13.08 -7.74 -23.81
CA ASN A 2 13.24 -6.31 -23.51
C ASN A 2 11.95 -5.73 -22.87
N LEU A 3 12.00 -4.49 -22.42
CA LEU A 3 10.90 -3.83 -21.69
C LEU A 3 9.58 -3.87 -22.47
N HIS A 4 9.60 -3.44 -23.74
CA HIS A 4 8.39 -3.37 -24.55
C HIS A 4 7.86 -4.75 -24.97
N GLU A 5 8.72 -5.76 -25.07
CA GLU A 5 8.29 -7.16 -25.27
C GLU A 5 7.54 -7.69 -24.04
N LYS A 6 8.04 -7.40 -22.82
CA LYS A 6 7.35 -7.74 -21.56
C LYS A 6 5.99 -7.02 -21.46
N TYR A 7 5.95 -5.74 -21.85
CA TYR A 7 4.69 -4.98 -21.88
C TYR A 7 3.69 -5.53 -22.88
N LYS A 8 4.17 -5.94 -24.07
CA LYS A 8 3.32 -6.63 -25.07
C LYS A 8 2.81 -7.96 -24.52
N ASN A 9 3.66 -8.72 -23.84
CA ASN A 9 3.28 -9.97 -23.19
C ASN A 9 2.20 -9.75 -22.11
N LEU A 10 2.35 -8.72 -21.26
CA LEU A 10 1.33 -8.32 -20.28
C LEU A 10 -0.04 -8.07 -20.96
N LYS A 11 -0.05 -7.31 -22.05
CA LYS A 11 -1.29 -7.04 -22.80
C LYS A 11 -1.94 -8.32 -23.36
N ASN A 12 -1.14 -9.28 -23.82
CA ASN A 12 -1.64 -10.57 -24.27
C ASN A 12 -2.24 -11.38 -23.13
N ILE A 13 -1.55 -11.48 -21.99
CA ILE A 13 -2.04 -12.16 -20.78
C ILE A 13 -3.40 -11.55 -20.35
N ILE A 14 -3.50 -10.22 -20.31
CA ILE A 14 -4.75 -9.54 -19.96
C ILE A 14 -5.85 -9.81 -20.98
N LYS A 15 -5.52 -9.80 -22.28
CA LYS A 15 -6.46 -10.09 -23.35
C LYS A 15 -7.06 -11.49 -23.22
N ASP A 16 -6.25 -12.48 -22.84
CA ASP A 16 -6.67 -13.88 -22.68
C ASP A 16 -7.63 -14.06 -21.47
N TYR A 17 -7.61 -13.15 -20.49
CA TYR A 17 -8.59 -13.17 -19.40
C TYR A 17 -10.01 -12.79 -19.88
N GLY A 18 -10.13 -11.97 -20.92
CA GLY A 18 -11.42 -11.56 -21.49
C GLY A 18 -12.18 -10.53 -20.66
N ASN A 19 -12.30 -10.71 -19.36
CA ASN A 19 -12.77 -9.73 -18.37
C ASN A 19 -11.97 -9.84 -17.08
N LEU A 20 -11.85 -8.73 -16.32
CA LEU A 20 -10.94 -8.67 -15.19
C LEU A 20 -11.40 -7.68 -14.13
N ALA A 21 -11.53 -8.14 -12.87
CA ALA A 21 -11.58 -7.27 -11.72
C ALA A 21 -10.15 -7.07 -11.17
N VAL A 22 -9.74 -5.83 -10.93
CA VAL A 22 -8.41 -5.52 -10.41
C VAL A 22 -8.51 -5.07 -8.96
N ALA A 23 -7.86 -5.80 -8.04
CA ALA A 23 -7.67 -5.37 -6.66
C ALA A 23 -6.77 -4.13 -6.65
N PHE A 24 -7.38 -2.97 -6.51
CA PHE A 24 -6.76 -1.67 -6.73
C PHE A 24 -6.46 -0.96 -5.40
N SER A 25 -5.17 -0.70 -5.15
CA SER A 25 -4.71 -0.02 -3.93
C SER A 25 -4.28 1.43 -4.14
N GLY A 26 -4.37 1.96 -5.37
CA GLY A 26 -3.84 3.29 -5.72
C GLY A 26 -2.30 3.38 -5.76
N GLY A 27 -1.59 2.28 -5.54
CA GLY A 27 -0.13 2.21 -5.69
C GLY A 27 0.31 2.08 -7.15
N VAL A 28 1.61 2.34 -7.45
CA VAL A 28 2.14 2.36 -8.81
C VAL A 28 1.86 1.06 -9.59
N ASP A 29 2.04 -0.11 -8.96
CA ASP A 29 1.86 -1.40 -9.66
C ASP A 29 0.40 -1.65 -9.99
N SER A 30 -0.50 -1.45 -9.04
CA SER A 30 -1.93 -1.65 -9.25
C SER A 30 -2.53 -0.60 -10.21
N ALA A 31 -2.01 0.64 -10.21
CA ALA A 31 -2.43 1.68 -11.14
C ALA A 31 -1.97 1.35 -12.58
N PHE A 32 -0.73 0.91 -12.75
CA PHE A 32 -0.22 0.48 -14.04
C PHE A 32 -0.98 -0.75 -14.59
N LEU A 33 -1.23 -1.73 -13.72
CA LEU A 33 -2.03 -2.91 -14.09
C LEU A 33 -3.44 -2.51 -14.51
N LEU A 34 -4.12 -1.69 -13.69
CA LEU A 34 -5.49 -1.27 -13.93
C LEU A 34 -5.62 -0.49 -15.25
N LYS A 35 -4.71 0.47 -15.48
CA LYS A 35 -4.67 1.24 -16.74
C LYS A 35 -4.42 0.34 -17.94
N THR A 36 -3.41 -0.54 -17.87
CA THR A 36 -3.11 -1.46 -18.97
C THR A 36 -4.30 -2.40 -19.24
N ALA A 37 -4.96 -2.89 -18.20
CA ALA A 37 -6.14 -3.73 -18.33
C ALA A 37 -7.30 -2.98 -19.02
N PHE A 38 -7.54 -1.75 -18.61
CA PHE A 38 -8.58 -0.91 -19.21
C PHE A 38 -8.28 -0.59 -20.68
N ASP A 39 -7.04 -0.29 -21.02
CA ASP A 39 -6.63 -0.03 -22.41
C ASP A 39 -6.82 -1.26 -23.33
N VAL A 40 -6.72 -2.48 -22.77
CA VAL A 40 -6.87 -3.73 -23.53
C VAL A 40 -8.32 -4.22 -23.59
N LEU A 41 -9.07 -4.10 -22.49
CA LEU A 41 -10.39 -4.73 -22.32
C LEU A 41 -11.55 -3.74 -22.29
N GLY A 42 -11.28 -2.42 -22.12
CA GLY A 42 -12.32 -1.38 -22.02
C GLY A 42 -13.25 -1.63 -20.82
N ASP A 43 -14.56 -1.51 -21.05
CA ASP A 43 -15.58 -1.64 -19.99
C ASP A 43 -15.67 -3.03 -19.35
N ARG A 44 -14.89 -4.00 -19.84
CA ARG A 44 -14.75 -5.33 -19.23
C ARG A 44 -13.71 -5.38 -18.13
N VAL A 45 -13.32 -4.20 -17.60
CA VAL A 45 -12.45 -4.05 -16.44
C VAL A 45 -13.16 -3.27 -15.33
N MET A 46 -12.94 -3.68 -14.11
CA MET A 46 -13.44 -3.01 -12.91
C MET A 46 -12.34 -2.93 -11.86
N ALA A 47 -12.19 -1.76 -11.23
CA ALA A 47 -11.37 -1.59 -10.05
C ALA A 47 -12.16 -1.97 -8.79
N VAL A 48 -11.52 -2.67 -7.86
CA VAL A 48 -12.09 -3.00 -6.54
C VAL A 48 -11.12 -2.58 -5.45
N THR A 49 -11.51 -1.64 -4.62
CA THR A 49 -10.69 -1.16 -3.51
C THR A 49 -11.28 -1.58 -2.17
N ALA A 50 -10.48 -2.26 -1.37
CA ALA A 50 -10.84 -2.57 0.02
C ALA A 50 -10.63 -1.31 0.89
N ARG A 51 -11.69 -0.88 1.59
CA ARG A 51 -11.61 0.20 2.58
C ARG A 51 -11.44 -0.42 3.96
N LEU A 52 -10.34 -0.09 4.60
CA LEU A 52 -10.02 -0.57 5.95
C LEU A 52 -9.20 0.47 6.71
N CYS A 53 -9.27 0.43 8.03
CA CYS A 53 -8.60 1.41 8.89
C CYS A 53 -7.06 1.39 8.83
N PHE A 54 -6.45 0.40 8.16
CA PHE A 54 -5.01 0.35 7.92
C PHE A 54 -4.56 1.17 6.71
N CYS A 55 -5.49 1.67 5.88
CA CYS A 55 -5.20 2.47 4.71
C CYS A 55 -5.31 3.96 5.05
N PRO A 56 -4.30 4.78 4.77
CA PRO A 56 -4.41 6.23 4.92
C PRO A 56 -5.52 6.81 4.05
N ASP A 57 -6.26 7.79 4.57
CA ASP A 57 -7.38 8.44 3.85
C ASP A 57 -6.94 9.05 2.52
N ARG A 58 -5.71 9.61 2.46
CA ARG A 58 -5.15 10.19 1.23
C ARG A 58 -4.99 9.16 0.11
N GLU A 59 -4.63 7.91 0.44
CA GLU A 59 -4.49 6.87 -0.58
C GLU A 59 -5.83 6.46 -1.18
N LEU A 60 -6.87 6.42 -0.36
CA LEU A 60 -8.23 6.15 -0.83
C LEU A 60 -8.73 7.26 -1.77
N LYS A 61 -8.50 8.54 -1.42
CA LYS A 61 -8.84 9.69 -2.28
C LYS A 61 -8.12 9.63 -3.62
N GLU A 62 -6.82 9.39 -3.62
CA GLU A 62 -6.02 9.25 -4.84
C GLU A 62 -6.50 8.08 -5.72
N ALA A 63 -6.93 6.97 -5.12
CA ALA A 63 -7.49 5.84 -5.86
C ALA A 63 -8.83 6.19 -6.53
N ILE A 64 -9.68 6.96 -5.85
CA ILE A 64 -10.95 7.47 -6.41
C ILE A 64 -10.66 8.39 -7.59
N GLU A 65 -9.83 9.41 -7.38
CA GLU A 65 -9.47 10.40 -8.41
C GLU A 65 -8.85 9.74 -9.65
N PHE A 66 -8.01 8.72 -9.45
CA PHE A 66 -7.43 7.95 -10.54
C PHE A 66 -8.52 7.28 -11.39
N CYS A 67 -9.45 6.55 -10.77
CA CYS A 67 -10.51 5.85 -11.49
C CYS A 67 -11.48 6.80 -12.18
N GLU A 68 -11.83 7.93 -11.56
CA GLU A 68 -12.68 8.96 -12.15
C GLU A 68 -12.02 9.58 -13.39
N LYS A 69 -10.73 9.96 -13.29
CA LYS A 69 -9.95 10.52 -14.40
C LYS A 69 -9.85 9.58 -15.58
N GLU A 70 -9.57 8.31 -15.30
CA GLU A 70 -9.42 7.28 -16.34
C GLU A 70 -10.79 6.71 -16.79
N LYS A 71 -11.90 7.14 -16.18
CA LYS A 71 -13.27 6.65 -16.46
C LYS A 71 -13.42 5.14 -16.27
N ILE A 72 -12.71 4.57 -15.29
CA ILE A 72 -12.76 3.15 -14.97
C ILE A 72 -13.85 2.90 -13.92
N ARG A 73 -14.68 1.90 -14.13
CA ARG A 73 -15.67 1.47 -13.13
C ARG A 73 -14.96 1.10 -11.84
N HIS A 74 -15.37 1.69 -10.72
CA HIS A 74 -14.74 1.50 -9.42
C HIS A 74 -15.78 1.15 -8.37
N ILE A 75 -15.55 0.07 -7.62
CA ILE A 75 -16.36 -0.32 -6.47
C ILE A 75 -15.48 -0.46 -5.23
N PHE A 76 -16.14 -0.42 -4.08
CA PHE A 76 -15.50 -0.56 -2.77
C PHE A 76 -16.04 -1.76 -2.03
N CYS A 77 -15.21 -2.37 -1.19
CA CYS A 77 -15.65 -3.31 -0.16
C CYS A 77 -15.09 -2.87 1.19
N ASP A 78 -15.96 -2.80 2.19
CA ASP A 78 -15.58 -2.45 3.55
C ASP A 78 -15.06 -3.69 4.26
N VAL A 79 -13.92 -3.55 4.93
CA VAL A 79 -13.26 -4.64 5.65
C VAL A 79 -13.02 -4.21 7.09
N GLU A 80 -13.83 -4.71 8.01
CA GLU A 80 -13.72 -4.45 9.44
C GLU A 80 -12.58 -5.29 10.05
N ILE A 81 -11.36 -4.97 9.62
CA ILE A 81 -10.16 -5.79 9.83
C ILE A 81 -9.82 -5.98 11.32
N LEU A 82 -10.19 -5.04 12.19
CA LEU A 82 -9.94 -5.11 13.63
C LEU A 82 -10.97 -5.91 14.40
N GLU A 83 -12.10 -6.33 13.77
CA GLU A 83 -13.01 -7.31 14.37
C GLU A 83 -12.34 -8.69 14.52
N SER A 84 -11.33 -8.97 13.71
CA SER A 84 -10.48 -10.14 13.87
C SER A 84 -9.45 -9.91 14.98
N GLU A 85 -9.68 -10.48 16.16
CA GLU A 85 -8.74 -10.40 17.28
C GLU A 85 -7.36 -10.93 16.88
N ALA A 86 -7.30 -11.97 16.06
CA ALA A 86 -6.04 -12.52 15.55
C ALA A 86 -5.22 -11.49 14.76
N ILE A 87 -5.87 -10.57 14.04
CA ILE A 87 -5.18 -9.50 13.30
C ILE A 87 -4.87 -8.32 14.23
N ALA A 88 -5.82 -7.97 15.12
CA ALA A 88 -5.67 -6.87 16.07
C ALA A 88 -4.50 -7.09 17.03
N GLN A 89 -4.17 -8.33 17.41
CA GLN A 89 -2.99 -8.67 18.23
C GLN A 89 -1.65 -8.50 17.51
N ASN A 90 -1.66 -8.10 16.24
CA ASN A 90 -0.46 -7.76 15.47
C ASN A 90 0.62 -8.87 15.45
N PRO A 91 0.29 -10.11 15.11
CA PRO A 91 1.27 -11.20 15.03
C PRO A 91 2.22 -11.00 13.84
N THR A 92 3.33 -11.72 13.83
CA THR A 92 4.34 -11.67 12.75
C THR A 92 3.77 -12.06 11.38
N ASN A 93 2.75 -12.94 11.35
CA ASN A 93 2.04 -13.33 10.13
C ASN A 93 0.79 -12.45 9.84
N ARG A 94 0.63 -11.30 10.54
CA ARG A 94 -0.49 -10.38 10.33
C ARG A 94 -0.77 -10.09 8.86
N CYS A 95 0.28 -9.88 8.04
CA CYS A 95 0.12 -9.56 6.63
C CYS A 95 -0.58 -10.68 5.84
N TYR A 96 -0.35 -11.95 6.17
CA TYR A 96 -1.08 -13.08 5.61
C TYR A 96 -2.55 -13.07 6.02
N LEU A 97 -2.84 -12.94 7.32
CA LEU A 97 -4.20 -12.92 7.85
C LEU A 97 -5.02 -11.77 7.25
N CYS A 98 -4.43 -10.57 7.23
CA CYS A 98 -5.05 -9.37 6.66
C CYS A 98 -5.33 -9.52 5.16
N LYS A 99 -4.35 -10.01 4.37
CA LYS A 99 -4.52 -10.21 2.92
C LYS A 99 -5.61 -11.24 2.63
N ASN A 100 -5.69 -12.29 3.44
CA ASN A 100 -6.71 -13.32 3.32
C ASN A 100 -8.12 -12.75 3.51
N GLU A 101 -8.33 -11.93 4.55
CA GLU A 101 -9.60 -11.27 4.80
C GLU A 101 -9.98 -10.28 3.69
N ILE A 102 -9.02 -9.45 3.25
CA ILE A 102 -9.22 -8.52 2.13
C ILE A 102 -9.64 -9.25 0.86
N LEU A 103 -8.95 -10.35 0.50
CA LEU A 103 -9.25 -11.10 -0.72
C LEU A 103 -10.61 -11.80 -0.65
N ASN A 104 -11.04 -12.27 0.52
CA ASN A 104 -12.39 -12.79 0.74
C ASN A 104 -13.44 -11.71 0.45
N LYS A 105 -13.29 -10.53 1.03
CA LYS A 105 -14.22 -9.41 0.81
C LYS A 105 -14.24 -8.93 -0.64
N ILE A 106 -13.08 -8.84 -1.30
CA ILE A 106 -13.01 -8.51 -2.72
C ILE A 106 -13.77 -9.53 -3.56
N LYS A 107 -13.59 -10.83 -3.32
CA LYS A 107 -14.34 -11.88 -4.04
C LYS A 107 -15.84 -11.73 -3.87
N GLN A 108 -16.32 -11.54 -2.63
CA GLN A 108 -17.73 -11.30 -2.33
C GLN A 108 -18.26 -10.06 -3.06
N ALA A 109 -17.50 -8.96 -3.08
CA ALA A 109 -17.89 -7.73 -3.77
C ALA A 109 -17.93 -7.86 -5.29
N VAL A 110 -17.10 -8.73 -5.87
CA VAL A 110 -17.02 -8.97 -7.33
C VAL A 110 -18.07 -9.96 -7.82
N GLU A 111 -18.52 -10.89 -6.97
CA GLU A 111 -19.44 -11.98 -7.31
C GLU A 111 -20.69 -11.53 -8.12
N PRO A 112 -21.37 -10.39 -7.79
CA PRO A 112 -22.55 -9.96 -8.56
C PRO A 112 -22.26 -9.50 -9.99
N PHE A 113 -21.02 -9.35 -10.42
CA PHE A 113 -20.64 -8.68 -11.68
C PHE A 113 -20.10 -9.61 -12.77
N ASP A 114 -20.14 -10.92 -12.55
CA ASP A 114 -19.72 -11.96 -13.53
C ASP A 114 -18.27 -11.78 -14.06
N PHE A 115 -17.34 -11.33 -13.21
CA PHE A 115 -15.92 -11.30 -13.54
C PHE A 115 -15.28 -12.67 -13.31
N LYS A 116 -14.69 -13.23 -14.36
CA LYS A 116 -14.07 -14.57 -14.32
C LYS A 116 -12.77 -14.58 -13.52
N TYR A 117 -12.03 -13.47 -13.56
CA TYR A 117 -10.73 -13.36 -12.92
C TYR A 117 -10.64 -12.11 -12.03
N ILE A 118 -9.93 -12.26 -10.93
CA ILE A 118 -9.48 -11.15 -10.09
C ILE A 118 -7.95 -11.12 -10.18
N ALA A 119 -7.37 -9.95 -10.39
CA ALA A 119 -5.92 -9.75 -10.42
C ALA A 119 -5.46 -8.72 -9.40
N GLU A 120 -4.19 -8.78 -9.05
CA GLU A 120 -3.53 -7.82 -8.15
C GLU A 120 -2.13 -7.45 -8.69
N GLY A 121 -1.53 -6.39 -8.13
CA GLY A 121 -0.35 -5.72 -8.66
C GLY A 121 1.01 -6.30 -8.23
N SER A 122 1.12 -7.57 -7.86
CA SER A 122 2.43 -8.18 -7.57
C SER A 122 3.31 -8.22 -8.81
N ASN A 123 4.58 -7.87 -8.65
CA ASN A 123 5.57 -7.78 -9.70
C ASN A 123 6.70 -8.83 -9.55
N ALA A 124 7.66 -8.86 -10.49
CA ALA A 124 8.72 -9.87 -10.51
C ALA A 124 9.69 -9.77 -9.31
N ASP A 125 9.89 -8.56 -8.75
CA ASP A 125 10.81 -8.37 -7.62
C ASP A 125 10.23 -8.89 -6.31
N ASP A 126 8.90 -8.98 -6.20
CA ASP A 126 8.22 -9.43 -4.99
C ASP A 126 8.55 -10.89 -4.62
N SER A 127 8.99 -11.70 -5.58
CA SER A 127 9.43 -13.08 -5.33
C SER A 127 10.77 -13.19 -4.59
N LYS A 128 11.55 -12.11 -4.51
CA LYS A 128 12.87 -12.07 -3.86
C LYS A 128 12.77 -11.91 -2.33
N TYR A 129 11.61 -11.55 -1.81
CA TYR A 129 11.42 -11.27 -0.40
C TYR A 129 10.39 -12.20 0.23
N TYR A 130 10.64 -12.60 1.48
CA TYR A 130 9.61 -13.30 2.25
C TYR A 130 8.45 -12.34 2.54
N ARG A 131 7.33 -12.57 1.85
CA ARG A 131 6.09 -11.80 2.05
C ARG A 131 4.95 -12.75 2.36
N PRO A 132 4.56 -12.90 3.63
CA PRO A 132 3.49 -13.81 4.03
C PRO A 132 2.18 -13.63 3.25
N GLY A 133 1.89 -12.39 2.80
CA GLY A 133 0.69 -12.08 2.01
C GLY A 133 0.62 -12.79 0.64
N PHE A 134 1.73 -13.28 0.06
CA PHE A 134 1.69 -14.01 -1.22
C PHE A 134 1.03 -15.38 -1.12
N GLN A 135 1.14 -16.01 0.03
CA GLN A 135 0.47 -17.29 0.26
C GLN A 135 -1.04 -17.10 0.06
N ALA A 136 -1.63 -16.06 0.63
CA ALA A 136 -3.05 -15.75 0.46
C ALA A 136 -3.42 -15.51 -1.02
N VAL A 137 -2.59 -14.81 -1.80
CA VAL A 137 -2.82 -14.58 -3.25
C VAL A 137 -2.94 -15.91 -4.00
N THR A 138 -2.04 -16.86 -3.70
CA THR A 138 -2.03 -18.19 -4.30
C THR A 138 -3.25 -19.03 -3.88
N GLU A 139 -3.55 -19.08 -2.59
CA GLU A 139 -4.68 -19.83 -2.03
C GLU A 139 -6.02 -19.34 -2.59
N HIS A 140 -6.17 -18.03 -2.76
CA HIS A 140 -7.35 -17.41 -3.36
C HIS A 140 -7.41 -17.49 -4.89
N LYS A 141 -6.36 -18.02 -5.54
CA LYS A 141 -6.23 -18.11 -7.01
C LYS A 141 -6.32 -16.75 -7.70
N ILE A 142 -5.84 -15.70 -7.04
CA ILE A 142 -5.76 -14.35 -7.60
C ILE A 142 -4.63 -14.29 -8.63
N LYS A 143 -4.87 -13.63 -9.76
CA LYS A 143 -3.90 -13.50 -10.85
C LYS A 143 -2.89 -12.40 -10.55
N SER A 144 -1.63 -12.60 -10.96
CA SER A 144 -0.55 -11.63 -10.82
C SER A 144 0.10 -11.36 -12.19
N PRO A 145 -0.61 -10.71 -13.13
CA PRO A 145 -0.17 -10.62 -14.54
C PRO A 145 1.13 -9.83 -14.73
N LEU A 146 1.45 -8.87 -13.85
CA LEU A 146 2.73 -8.16 -13.88
C LEU A 146 3.90 -9.12 -13.61
N LYS A 147 3.72 -10.00 -12.62
CA LYS A 147 4.70 -11.05 -12.28
C LYS A 147 4.79 -12.10 -13.39
N GLU A 148 3.66 -12.52 -13.95
CA GLU A 148 3.59 -13.47 -15.08
C GLU A 148 4.30 -12.91 -16.31
N ALA A 149 4.20 -11.60 -16.56
CA ALA A 149 4.93 -10.91 -17.63
C ALA A 149 6.41 -10.67 -17.35
N GLY A 150 6.87 -10.94 -16.11
CA GLY A 150 8.25 -10.73 -15.69
C GLY A 150 8.65 -9.26 -15.51
N LEU A 151 7.69 -8.37 -15.23
CA LEU A 151 7.93 -6.94 -15.02
C LEU A 151 8.45 -6.66 -13.61
N SER A 152 9.60 -6.00 -13.52
CA SER A 152 10.19 -5.51 -12.28
C SER A 152 9.58 -4.17 -11.86
N LYS A 153 9.81 -3.75 -10.62
CA LYS A 153 9.33 -2.46 -10.09
C LYS A 153 9.86 -1.26 -10.88
N SER A 154 11.15 -1.30 -11.28
CA SER A 154 11.76 -0.24 -12.09
C SER A 154 11.14 -0.15 -13.48
N GLU A 155 10.92 -1.29 -14.13
CA GLU A 155 10.29 -1.37 -15.44
C GLU A 155 8.82 -0.88 -15.41
N ILE A 156 8.07 -1.22 -14.35
CA ILE A 156 6.70 -0.71 -14.15
C ILE A 156 6.71 0.82 -14.00
N ARG A 157 7.65 1.39 -13.27
CA ARG A 157 7.77 2.86 -13.13
C ARG A 157 8.12 3.54 -14.45
N GLU A 158 9.02 2.96 -15.24
CA GLU A 158 9.40 3.46 -16.56
C GLU A 158 8.18 3.46 -17.50
N LEU A 159 7.49 2.35 -17.64
CA LEU A 159 6.27 2.25 -18.44
C LEU A 159 5.15 3.16 -17.92
N SER A 160 4.99 3.29 -16.60
CA SER A 160 4.02 4.21 -16.00
C SER A 160 4.31 5.66 -16.38
N LYS A 161 5.60 6.05 -16.43
CA LYS A 161 6.04 7.38 -16.86
C LYS A 161 5.76 7.60 -18.35
N GLU A 162 6.05 6.62 -19.20
CA GLU A 162 5.74 6.66 -20.64
C GLU A 162 4.24 6.83 -20.90
N LEU A 163 3.39 6.19 -20.08
CA LEU A 163 1.93 6.31 -20.16
C LEU A 163 1.38 7.59 -19.50
N GLY A 164 2.24 8.43 -18.92
CA GLY A 164 1.82 9.66 -18.23
C GLY A 164 1.03 9.44 -16.95
N LEU A 165 1.16 8.28 -16.31
CA LEU A 165 0.45 7.98 -15.07
C LEU A 165 1.02 8.82 -13.91
N PRO A 166 0.17 9.51 -13.12
CA PRO A 166 0.64 10.34 -12.01
C PRO A 166 1.34 9.53 -10.91
N THR A 167 1.09 8.22 -10.88
CA THR A 167 1.63 7.29 -9.87
C THR A 167 3.06 6.81 -10.16
N TRP A 168 3.68 7.17 -11.30
CA TRP A 168 4.97 6.62 -11.74
C TRP A 168 6.10 6.79 -10.72
N ASN A 169 6.14 7.91 -9.99
CA ASN A 169 7.13 8.22 -8.96
C ASN A 169 6.58 8.08 -7.53
N LYS A 170 5.32 7.63 -7.39
CA LYS A 170 4.68 7.48 -6.09
C LYS A 170 5.51 6.55 -5.19
N GLN A 171 5.76 7.00 -3.98
CA GLN A 171 6.48 6.20 -2.98
C GLN A 171 5.63 5.00 -2.53
N SER A 172 6.31 3.94 -2.08
CA SER A 172 5.63 2.77 -1.53
C SER A 172 5.18 3.08 -0.11
N TYR A 173 3.89 3.27 0.09
CA TYR A 173 3.32 3.40 1.42
C TYR A 173 2.95 2.01 1.95
N ALA A 174 3.58 1.62 3.05
CA ALA A 174 3.15 0.45 3.79
C ALA A 174 1.92 0.80 4.65
N CYS A 175 1.02 -0.17 4.90
CA CYS A 175 -0.18 0.03 5.70
C CYS A 175 0.14 0.60 7.09
N LEU A 176 -0.77 1.39 7.67
CA LEU A 176 -0.59 2.04 8.99
C LEU A 176 -0.31 1.03 10.12
N ALA A 177 -0.80 -0.20 10.00
CA ALA A 177 -0.51 -1.26 10.96
C ALA A 177 0.98 -1.58 11.11
N SER A 178 1.81 -1.27 10.09
CA SER A 178 3.26 -1.43 10.17
C SER A 178 3.95 -0.44 11.11
N ARG A 179 3.22 0.54 11.64
CA ARG A 179 3.74 1.52 12.62
C ARG A 179 3.75 1.00 14.04
N PHE A 180 3.07 -0.12 14.28
CA PHE A 180 3.02 -0.79 15.58
C PHE A 180 4.13 -1.84 15.70
N VAL A 181 4.66 -1.97 16.90
CA VAL A 181 5.57 -3.07 17.24
C VAL A 181 4.80 -4.40 17.16
N TYR A 182 5.42 -5.44 16.65
CA TYR A 182 4.78 -6.76 16.62
C TYR A 182 4.42 -7.23 18.03
N GLY A 183 3.21 -7.75 18.17
CA GLY A 183 2.64 -8.14 19.47
C GLY A 183 1.91 -7.01 20.21
N ASP A 184 2.11 -5.75 19.83
CA ASP A 184 1.31 -4.66 20.37
C ASP A 184 -0.06 -4.63 19.69
N LYS A 185 -1.12 -4.65 20.48
CA LYS A 185 -2.49 -4.59 19.97
C LYS A 185 -2.73 -3.33 19.15
N ILE A 186 -3.20 -3.52 17.91
CA ILE A 186 -3.59 -2.43 17.04
C ILE A 186 -4.99 -1.96 17.43
N ILE A 187 -5.17 -0.67 17.67
CA ILE A 187 -6.45 -0.04 17.97
C ILE A 187 -6.73 1.10 17.00
N ALA A 188 -8.01 1.26 16.64
CA ALA A 188 -8.43 2.19 15.60
C ALA A 188 -8.04 3.64 15.89
N GLU A 189 -8.18 4.08 17.14
CA GLU A 189 -7.85 5.45 17.57
C GLU A 189 -6.37 5.78 17.33
N LYS A 190 -5.48 4.83 17.59
CA LYS A 190 -4.03 5.03 17.36
C LYS A 190 -3.70 5.08 15.87
N LEU A 191 -4.41 4.35 15.01
CA LEU A 191 -4.23 4.43 13.56
C LEU A 191 -4.59 5.83 13.03
N VAL A 192 -5.70 6.41 13.50
CA VAL A 192 -6.10 7.78 13.16
C VAL A 192 -5.05 8.80 13.61
N ILE A 193 -4.52 8.64 14.82
CA ILE A 193 -3.46 9.52 15.35
C ILE A 193 -2.20 9.44 14.48
N ILE A 194 -1.79 8.23 14.10
CA ILE A 194 -0.62 8.01 13.25
C ILE A 194 -0.83 8.64 11.87
N ASP A 195 -1.99 8.43 11.26
CA ASP A 195 -2.27 8.99 9.92
C ASP A 195 -2.24 10.52 9.93
N LYS A 196 -2.84 11.15 10.95
CA LYS A 196 -2.77 12.60 11.15
C LYS A 196 -1.34 13.10 11.37
N ALA A 197 -0.56 12.40 12.19
CA ALA A 197 0.84 12.76 12.43
C ALA A 197 1.70 12.64 11.17
N GLU A 198 1.51 11.59 10.37
CA GLU A 198 2.21 11.44 9.08
C GLU A 198 1.75 12.48 8.06
N GLN A 199 0.44 12.80 8.00
CA GLN A 199 -0.08 13.84 7.11
C GLN A 199 0.51 15.20 7.46
N PHE A 200 0.56 15.56 8.74
CA PHE A 200 1.16 16.81 9.18
C PHE A 200 2.63 16.94 8.74
N LEU A 201 3.42 15.88 8.87
CA LEU A 201 4.80 15.89 8.38
C LEU A 201 4.91 16.00 6.85
N ILE A 202 3.97 15.41 6.11
CA ILE A 202 3.87 15.57 4.65
C ILE A 202 3.58 17.05 4.30
N ASP A 203 2.64 17.68 5.00
CA ASP A 203 2.25 19.07 4.77
C ASP A 203 3.40 20.04 5.09
N LEU A 204 4.28 19.70 6.02
CA LEU A 204 5.56 20.37 6.25
C LEU A 204 6.60 20.11 5.15
N GLY A 205 6.29 19.28 4.13
CA GLY A 205 7.12 18.98 2.98
C GLY A 205 8.24 17.98 3.28
N PHE A 206 8.03 17.04 4.19
CA PHE A 206 8.87 15.85 4.33
C PHE A 206 8.41 14.78 3.35
N SER A 207 9.34 14.10 2.69
CA SER A 207 9.01 13.22 1.57
C SER A 207 8.77 11.77 1.98
N GLN A 208 9.67 11.18 2.73
CA GLN A 208 9.62 9.77 3.12
C GLN A 208 9.59 9.66 4.64
N ILE A 209 8.40 9.48 5.17
CA ILE A 209 8.16 9.54 6.61
C ILE A 209 7.48 8.30 7.13
N ARG A 210 7.73 7.99 8.41
CA ARG A 210 6.94 7.06 9.22
C ARG A 210 6.90 7.58 10.65
N VAL A 211 5.73 7.52 11.26
CA VAL A 211 5.54 7.77 12.69
C VAL A 211 5.25 6.43 13.36
N ARG A 212 6.28 5.80 13.94
CA ARG A 212 6.14 4.54 14.67
C ARG A 212 5.66 4.80 16.09
N ILE A 213 4.81 3.90 16.58
CA ILE A 213 4.28 4.01 17.93
C ILE A 213 4.91 2.95 18.84
N HIS A 214 5.46 3.40 19.96
CA HIS A 214 6.02 2.58 21.03
C HIS A 214 5.33 2.99 22.34
N GLY A 215 4.21 2.31 22.67
CA GLY A 215 3.37 2.72 23.79
C GLY A 215 2.77 4.12 23.58
N SER A 216 3.32 5.14 24.27
CA SER A 216 2.94 6.56 24.12
C SER A 216 4.00 7.42 23.41
N ILE A 217 5.04 6.80 22.86
CA ILE A 217 6.15 7.49 22.19
C ILE A 217 5.93 7.48 20.69
N ALA A 218 6.05 8.63 20.04
CA ALA A 218 6.20 8.75 18.60
C ALA A 218 7.68 8.67 18.23
N ARG A 219 8.08 7.68 17.43
CA ARG A 219 9.40 7.60 16.81
C ARG A 219 9.27 7.97 15.33
N ILE A 220 9.78 9.14 14.99
CA ILE A 220 9.73 9.68 13.64
C ILE A 220 10.90 9.12 12.84
N GLU A 221 10.62 8.51 11.70
CA GLU A 221 11.59 8.12 10.69
C GLU A 221 11.36 9.00 9.46
N ILE A 222 12.39 9.69 8.99
CA ILE A 222 12.37 10.51 7.76
C ILE A 222 13.57 10.15 6.88
N ASN A 223 13.58 10.63 5.64
CA ASN A 223 14.76 10.53 4.81
C ASN A 223 15.95 11.20 5.52
N PRO A 224 17.11 10.52 5.67
CA PRO A 224 18.31 11.11 6.30
C PRO A 224 18.74 12.44 5.70
N ASP A 225 18.55 12.68 4.41
CA ASP A 225 18.86 13.95 3.74
C ASP A 225 18.03 15.13 4.28
N GLU A 226 16.92 14.85 4.98
CA GLU A 226 16.01 15.84 5.56
C GLU A 226 16.29 16.12 7.05
N PHE A 227 17.30 15.46 7.65
CA PHE A 227 17.63 15.65 9.07
C PHE A 227 17.96 17.11 9.40
N ALA A 228 18.73 17.78 8.56
CA ALA A 228 19.05 19.20 8.74
C ALA A 228 17.80 20.10 8.78
N LYS A 229 16.69 19.67 8.15
CA LYS A 229 15.42 20.39 8.17
C LYS A 229 14.66 20.16 9.48
N ILE A 230 14.52 18.89 9.93
CA ILE A 230 13.69 18.56 11.09
C ILE A 230 14.28 19.07 12.41
N ILE A 231 15.62 19.15 12.52
CA ILE A 231 16.30 19.62 13.75
C ILE A 231 16.32 21.15 13.91
N LYS A 232 15.85 21.92 12.90
CA LYS A 232 15.71 23.37 13.06
C LYS A 232 14.77 23.68 14.22
N PRO A 233 15.12 24.61 15.15
CA PRO A 233 14.33 24.86 16.35
C PRO A 233 12.85 25.19 16.10
N GLU A 234 12.56 25.92 15.06
CA GLU A 234 11.19 26.28 14.66
C GLU A 234 10.40 25.05 14.22
N ILE A 235 10.97 24.21 13.34
CA ILE A 235 10.32 23.00 12.83
C ILE A 235 10.15 21.93 13.91
N SER A 236 11.22 21.69 14.69
CA SER A 236 11.18 20.69 15.78
C SER A 236 10.17 21.05 16.87
N ARG A 237 10.01 22.35 17.20
CA ARG A 237 8.98 22.80 18.15
C ARG A 237 7.57 22.65 17.61
N GLU A 238 7.36 22.95 16.35
CA GLU A 238 6.07 22.80 15.67
C GLU A 238 5.66 21.32 15.65
N ILE A 239 6.55 20.43 15.21
CA ILE A 239 6.31 18.98 15.19
C ILE A 239 6.02 18.45 16.60
N TYR A 240 6.83 18.86 17.58
CA TYR A 240 6.63 18.45 18.97
C TYR A 240 5.26 18.87 19.49
N ALA A 241 4.86 20.12 19.26
CA ALA A 241 3.59 20.66 19.72
C ALA A 241 2.40 19.91 19.09
N GLU A 242 2.41 19.69 17.78
CA GLU A 242 1.34 19.01 17.08
C GLU A 242 1.22 17.54 17.52
N LEU A 243 2.32 16.80 17.61
CA LEU A 243 2.26 15.41 18.02
C LEU A 243 1.84 15.27 19.50
N LYS A 244 2.16 16.25 20.34
CA LYS A 244 1.62 16.32 21.71
C LYS A 244 0.11 16.51 21.74
N LEU A 245 -0.43 17.38 20.89
CA LEU A 245 -1.87 17.59 20.74
C LEU A 245 -2.58 16.32 20.25
N LEU A 246 -1.92 15.53 19.38
CA LEU A 246 -2.42 14.24 18.93
C LEU A 246 -2.38 13.15 20.01
N GLY A 247 -1.77 13.40 21.18
CA GLY A 247 -1.80 12.52 22.35
C GLY A 247 -0.51 11.74 22.62
N PHE A 248 0.58 11.98 21.89
CA PHE A 248 1.88 11.37 22.23
C PHE A 248 2.49 12.00 23.49
N SER A 249 3.02 11.17 24.39
CA SER A 249 3.73 11.65 25.58
C SER A 249 5.15 12.12 25.27
N TYR A 250 5.80 11.49 24.31
CA TYR A 250 7.15 11.84 23.86
C TYR A 250 7.24 11.76 22.33
N VAL A 251 8.05 12.64 21.77
CA VAL A 251 8.33 12.70 20.33
C VAL A 251 9.83 12.56 20.15
N THR A 252 10.25 11.58 19.34
CA THR A 252 11.65 11.23 19.13
C THR A 252 11.95 11.10 17.63
N LEU A 253 13.21 11.32 17.27
CA LEU A 253 13.71 11.08 15.92
C LEU A 253 14.55 9.79 15.90
N ASP A 254 14.32 8.92 14.94
CA ASP A 254 15.19 7.77 14.70
C ASP A 254 16.51 8.26 14.10
N LEU A 255 17.64 7.95 14.73
CA LEU A 255 18.95 8.45 14.32
C LEU A 255 19.43 7.92 12.96
N LEU A 256 18.90 6.79 12.51
CA LEU A 256 19.20 6.22 11.20
C LEU A 256 18.17 6.61 10.14
N GLY A 257 17.09 7.28 10.56
CA GLY A 257 16.01 7.67 9.66
C GLY A 257 15.22 6.49 9.11
N TYR A 258 14.55 6.73 7.99
CA TYR A 258 13.74 5.72 7.34
C TYR A 258 14.58 4.58 6.75
N ARG A 259 14.24 3.36 7.11
CA ARG A 259 14.79 2.12 6.54
C ARG A 259 13.66 1.15 6.20
N PHE A 260 13.73 0.57 5.01
CA PHE A 260 12.80 -0.50 4.65
C PHE A 260 12.97 -1.68 5.63
N GLY A 261 11.86 -2.14 6.22
CA GLY A 261 11.87 -3.27 7.17
C GLY A 261 12.40 -2.92 8.58
N SER A 262 12.50 -1.63 8.96
CA SER A 262 13.00 -1.24 10.30
C SER A 262 12.25 -1.88 11.48
N MET A 263 10.97 -2.25 11.27
CA MET A 263 10.16 -2.95 12.29
C MET A 263 10.37 -4.47 12.27
N ASP A 264 11.01 -5.01 11.24
CA ASP A 264 11.26 -6.45 11.09
C ASP A 264 12.64 -6.85 11.65
N GLU A 265 13.50 -5.86 11.99
CA GLU A 265 14.86 -6.08 12.51
C GLU A 265 14.89 -6.96 13.76
N GLU A 266 13.90 -6.84 14.63
CA GLU A 266 13.77 -7.64 15.86
C GLU A 266 13.33 -9.09 15.61
N ILE A 267 12.66 -9.34 14.48
CA ILE A 267 12.18 -10.68 14.11
C ILE A 267 13.26 -11.43 13.36
N LEU A 268 14.01 -10.73 12.52
CA LEU A 268 15.07 -11.34 11.68
C LEU A 268 16.34 -11.69 12.49
N LYS A 269 16.47 -11.21 13.72
CA LYS A 269 17.59 -11.55 14.64
C LYS A 269 17.35 -12.84 15.42
N LYS A 270 16.19 -13.45 15.33
CA LYS A 270 15.85 -14.75 15.95
C LYS A 270 15.88 -15.87 14.91
#